data_1192251b754bbcd85c33fdead161250c
#
_entry.id   1192251b754bbcd85c33fdead161250c
#
_cell.length_a   1.000
_cell.length_b   1.000
_cell.length_c   1.000
_cell.angle_alpha   90.00
_cell.angle_beta   90.00
_cell.angle_gamma   90.00
#
_symmetry.space_group_name_H-M   'P 1'
#
loop_
_entity.id
_entity.type
_entity.pdbx_description
1 polymer ?
#
loop_
_entity_poly.entity_id
_entity_poly.type
_entity_poly.pdbx_seq_one_letter_code
_entity_poly.pdbx_strand_id
1 'polypeptide(L)'
;GAAAGADTASASTGGDAASSTDPITMVWLPDNSSADLTSSREAIGAAITAACGREANLLTTTDYNVAIESIASGKAQMALLGPEGYVQANKKNPKVLAAFTNSDEDGGLEGACYYSRICVRKEDADQYKSGSGYSIENIKGKSFSFVSATSTSGFKVPSSGIVSEFGLDSSDELLEGGKFFSEVLFGNSHVGSLVNLLSGDADAAAFDDVDVDMYLDLVSGEANSIGAVYKAKDDAEAPVDSVRGKEFTIIAITPVLNSPICFNEEAISDDDRTKIIDYFCSDKVANDKAIFIDPEDESAKGLFEKDSEKTCFVKTDDAWYEPIRKLGGTA
;
A
#
# COMPACT_ATOMS: atom_id res chain seq x y z
N GLY A 1 -38.66 40.06 -18.43
CA GLY A 1 -37.83 38.90 -18.60
C GLY A 1 -36.57 39.07 -17.78
N ALA A 2 -36.50 38.43 -16.64
CA ALA A 2 -35.33 38.39 -15.84
C ALA A 2 -34.35 37.41 -16.51
N ALA A 3 -33.23 37.91 -16.99
CA ALA A 3 -32.12 37.08 -17.37
C ALA A 3 -31.53 36.52 -16.08
N ALA A 4 -31.72 35.25 -15.84
CA ALA A 4 -30.96 34.54 -14.85
C ALA A 4 -29.50 34.52 -15.33
N GLY A 5 -28.66 35.27 -14.67
CA GLY A 5 -27.23 35.16 -14.84
C GLY A 5 -26.84 33.75 -14.46
N ALA A 6 -26.40 33.01 -15.42
CA ALA A 6 -25.69 31.77 -15.14
C ALA A 6 -24.40 32.18 -14.40
N ASP A 7 -24.41 32.00 -13.11
CA ASP A 7 -23.21 32.02 -12.32
C ASP A 7 -22.40 30.81 -12.77
N THR A 8 -21.53 31.03 -13.75
CA THR A 8 -20.49 30.07 -14.05
C THR A 8 -19.56 30.13 -12.86
N ALA A 9 -19.78 29.21 -11.91
CA ALA A 9 -18.76 28.95 -10.93
C ALA A 9 -17.48 28.67 -11.71
N SER A 10 -16.57 29.64 -11.71
CA SER A 10 -15.23 29.43 -12.26
C SER A 10 -14.64 28.22 -11.56
N ALA A 11 -14.07 27.31 -12.32
CA ALA A 11 -13.37 26.18 -11.76
C ALA A 11 -12.45 26.71 -10.66
N SER A 12 -12.77 26.38 -9.41
CA SER A 12 -12.05 26.90 -8.29
C SER A 12 -10.66 26.29 -8.28
N THR A 13 -9.65 27.14 -8.23
CA THR A 13 -8.30 26.73 -7.87
C THR A 13 -8.32 26.35 -6.38
N GLY A 14 -7.29 25.61 -5.90
CA GLY A 14 -7.22 25.17 -4.51
C GLY A 14 -7.57 26.24 -3.46
N GLY A 15 -7.45 27.56 -3.78
CA GLY A 15 -7.83 28.65 -2.89
C GLY A 15 -9.33 28.74 -2.60
N ASP A 16 -10.20 28.39 -3.55
CA ASP A 16 -11.64 28.49 -3.35
C ASP A 16 -12.18 27.35 -2.46
N ALA A 17 -11.49 26.20 -2.44
CA ALA A 17 -11.83 25.10 -1.53
C ALA A 17 -11.62 25.45 -0.06
N ALA A 18 -10.87 26.54 0.26
CA ALA A 18 -10.66 27.01 1.64
C ALA A 18 -11.94 27.49 2.32
N SER A 19 -12.94 27.97 1.55
CA SER A 19 -14.20 28.43 2.09
C SER A 19 -15.21 27.31 2.31
N SER A 20 -14.92 26.10 1.85
CA SER A 20 -15.82 24.96 1.99
C SER A 20 -15.85 24.44 3.43
N THR A 21 -17.06 24.12 3.90
CA THR A 21 -17.28 23.40 5.15
C THR A 21 -17.58 21.93 4.92
N ASP A 22 -17.54 21.50 3.67
CA ASP A 22 -17.78 20.11 3.31
C ASP A 22 -16.73 19.18 3.95
N PRO A 23 -17.07 17.93 4.24
CA PRO A 23 -16.08 16.97 4.75
C PRO A 23 -14.89 16.82 3.80
N ILE A 24 -13.72 16.57 4.39
CA ILE A 24 -12.54 16.12 3.65
C ILE A 24 -12.71 14.61 3.42
N THR A 25 -12.77 14.19 2.17
CA THR A 25 -12.82 12.77 1.84
C THR A 25 -11.40 12.23 1.68
N MET A 26 -11.08 11.19 2.45
CA MET A 26 -9.87 10.40 2.30
C MET A 26 -10.24 9.00 1.81
N VAL A 27 -9.68 8.60 0.68
CA VAL A 27 -9.91 7.27 0.11
C VAL A 27 -8.81 6.30 0.53
N TRP A 28 -9.19 5.06 0.76
CA TRP A 28 -8.34 3.97 1.24
C TRP A 28 -8.28 2.84 0.23
N LEU A 29 -7.09 2.26 0.06
CA LEU A 29 -6.91 1.03 -0.71
C LEU A 29 -7.68 -0.15 -0.07
N PRO A 30 -7.97 -1.21 -0.82
CA PRO A 30 -8.58 -2.42 -0.26
C PRO A 30 -7.87 -2.94 1.00
N ASP A 31 -6.53 -2.94 1.00
CA ASP A 31 -5.72 -3.39 2.13
C ASP A 31 -5.93 -2.56 3.40
N ASN A 32 -6.30 -1.31 3.26
CA ASN A 32 -6.52 -0.38 4.37
C ASN A 32 -8.00 -0.19 4.71
N SER A 33 -8.88 -0.93 4.04
CA SER A 33 -10.34 -0.79 4.13
C SER A 33 -11.00 -1.84 5.03
N SER A 34 -10.24 -2.78 5.60
CA SER A 34 -10.78 -3.85 6.42
C SER A 34 -11.39 -3.34 7.73
N ALA A 35 -12.32 -4.11 8.29
CA ALA A 35 -12.96 -3.79 9.57
C ALA A 35 -11.93 -3.74 10.71
N ASP A 36 -10.89 -4.54 10.67
CA ASP A 36 -9.82 -4.59 11.67
C ASP A 36 -9.07 -3.26 11.80
N LEU A 37 -9.06 -2.43 10.76
CA LEU A 37 -8.35 -1.17 10.72
C LEU A 37 -9.27 0.05 10.97
N THR A 38 -10.53 -0.17 11.31
CA THR A 38 -11.51 0.90 11.52
C THR A 38 -11.04 1.92 12.54
N SER A 39 -10.53 1.48 13.69
CA SER A 39 -10.05 2.40 14.74
C SER A 39 -8.89 3.28 14.25
N SER A 40 -7.99 2.73 13.46
CA SER A 40 -6.87 3.48 12.91
C SER A 40 -7.34 4.51 11.87
N ARG A 41 -8.24 4.13 10.98
CA ARG A 41 -8.85 5.08 10.03
C ARG A 41 -9.60 6.21 10.75
N GLU A 42 -10.38 5.87 11.76
CA GLU A 42 -11.11 6.88 12.55
C GLU A 42 -10.18 7.84 13.28
N ALA A 43 -9.05 7.34 13.80
CA ALA A 43 -8.03 8.19 14.44
C ALA A 43 -7.41 9.16 13.42
N ILE A 44 -7.16 8.71 12.19
CA ILE A 44 -6.69 9.58 11.11
C ILE A 44 -7.75 10.60 10.72
N GLY A 45 -9.01 10.21 10.64
CA GLY A 45 -10.14 11.12 10.42
C GLY A 45 -10.23 12.20 11.50
N ALA A 46 -10.08 11.81 12.77
CA ALA A 46 -10.06 12.75 13.89
C ALA A 46 -8.88 13.73 13.79
N ALA A 47 -7.72 13.26 13.33
CA ALA A 47 -6.55 14.10 13.10
C ALA A 47 -6.79 15.14 11.99
N ILE A 48 -7.48 14.77 10.91
CA ILE A 48 -7.88 15.70 9.85
C ILE A 48 -8.76 16.81 10.43
N THR A 49 -9.77 16.44 11.20
CA THR A 49 -10.68 17.40 11.84
C THR A 49 -9.95 18.31 12.84
N ALA A 50 -9.06 17.75 13.66
CA ALA A 50 -8.25 18.54 14.60
C ALA A 50 -7.35 19.54 13.87
N ALA A 51 -6.85 19.18 12.69
CA ALA A 51 -5.96 20.05 11.92
C ALA A 51 -6.67 21.23 11.26
N CYS A 52 -7.82 21.02 10.60
CA CYS A 52 -8.45 22.03 9.75
C CYS A 52 -9.90 22.36 10.13
N GLY A 53 -10.47 21.69 11.13
CA GLY A 53 -11.83 21.97 11.59
C GLY A 53 -12.93 21.36 10.73
N ARG A 54 -12.58 20.63 9.67
CA ARG A 54 -13.54 19.98 8.78
C ARG A 54 -13.71 18.52 9.14
N GLU A 55 -14.91 18.00 9.04
CA GLU A 55 -15.14 16.56 9.24
C GLU A 55 -14.42 15.73 8.18
N ALA A 56 -14.06 14.51 8.51
CA ALA A 56 -13.47 13.57 7.59
C ALA A 56 -14.52 12.55 7.12
N ASN A 57 -14.55 12.31 5.81
CA ASN A 57 -15.29 11.23 5.20
C ASN A 57 -14.29 10.15 4.76
N LEU A 58 -14.36 8.98 5.37
CA LEU A 58 -13.39 7.89 5.15
C LEU A 58 -13.97 6.91 4.14
N LEU A 59 -13.53 7.01 2.89
CA LEU A 59 -14.05 6.21 1.78
C LEU A 59 -13.23 4.93 1.62
N THR A 60 -13.78 3.80 2.06
CA THR A 60 -13.17 2.49 1.85
C THR A 60 -13.47 1.97 0.44
N THR A 61 -12.57 1.13 -0.08
CA THR A 61 -12.70 0.57 -1.43
C THR A 61 -12.39 -0.93 -1.44
N THR A 62 -12.81 -1.59 -2.50
CA THR A 62 -12.52 -2.99 -2.80
C THR A 62 -11.66 -3.15 -4.05
N ASP A 63 -11.26 -2.05 -4.68
CA ASP A 63 -10.52 -2.03 -5.94
C ASP A 63 -9.48 -0.91 -5.93
N TYR A 64 -8.24 -1.23 -6.33
CA TYR A 64 -7.13 -0.28 -6.41
C TYR A 64 -7.42 0.87 -7.38
N ASN A 65 -8.03 0.56 -8.53
CA ASN A 65 -8.32 1.58 -9.54
C ASN A 65 -9.39 2.57 -9.07
N VAL A 66 -10.35 2.12 -8.27
CA VAL A 66 -11.35 3.01 -7.67
C VAL A 66 -10.70 4.05 -6.76
N ALA A 67 -9.72 3.64 -5.95
CA ALA A 67 -8.98 4.58 -5.09
C ALA A 67 -8.19 5.59 -5.93
N ILE A 68 -7.47 5.13 -6.95
CA ILE A 68 -6.71 5.99 -7.86
C ILE A 68 -7.62 7.00 -8.56
N GLU A 69 -8.73 6.56 -9.13
CA GLU A 69 -9.69 7.42 -9.81
C GLU A 69 -10.35 8.43 -8.85
N SER A 70 -10.62 8.03 -7.61
CA SER A 70 -11.26 8.91 -6.63
C SER A 70 -10.42 10.13 -6.30
N ILE A 71 -9.11 9.95 -6.13
CA ILE A 71 -8.22 11.08 -5.88
C ILE A 71 -7.88 11.85 -7.15
N ALA A 72 -7.69 11.18 -8.28
CA ALA A 72 -7.37 11.83 -9.55
C ALA A 72 -8.51 12.75 -10.02
N SER A 73 -9.77 12.34 -9.81
CA SER A 73 -10.95 13.12 -10.19
C SER A 73 -11.31 14.24 -9.21
N GLY A 74 -10.74 14.25 -8.01
CA GLY A 74 -11.10 15.19 -6.95
C GLY A 74 -12.31 14.77 -6.12
N LYS A 75 -12.87 13.58 -6.34
CA LYS A 75 -13.89 13.00 -5.47
C LYS A 75 -13.35 12.80 -4.06
N ALA A 76 -12.09 12.46 -3.92
CA ALA A 76 -11.36 12.46 -2.67
C ALA A 76 -10.29 13.56 -2.70
N GLN A 77 -10.10 14.24 -1.57
CA GLN A 77 -9.07 15.27 -1.38
C GLN A 77 -7.75 14.65 -0.94
N MET A 78 -7.81 13.53 -0.26
CA MET A 78 -6.67 12.81 0.30
C MET A 78 -6.75 11.32 -0.03
N ALA A 79 -5.60 10.68 -0.08
CA ALA A 79 -5.49 9.23 -0.19
C ALA A 79 -4.20 8.71 0.45
N LEU A 80 -4.27 7.52 1.02
CA LEU A 80 -3.09 6.70 1.25
C LEU A 80 -2.99 5.73 0.07
N LEU A 81 -1.96 5.89 -0.73
CA LEU A 81 -1.72 5.05 -1.92
C LEU A 81 -0.37 4.36 -1.81
N GLY A 82 -0.25 3.16 -2.36
CA GLY A 82 1.07 2.61 -2.63
C GLY A 82 1.84 3.52 -3.59
N PRO A 83 3.17 3.46 -3.64
CA PRO A 83 3.96 4.31 -4.53
C PRO A 83 3.58 4.23 -6.01
N GLU A 84 3.27 3.04 -6.54
CA GLU A 84 2.80 2.88 -7.93
C GLU A 84 1.41 3.49 -8.12
N GLY A 85 0.49 3.27 -7.18
CA GLY A 85 -0.83 3.91 -7.22
C GLY A 85 -0.73 5.43 -7.24
N TYR A 86 0.19 5.98 -6.44
CA TYR A 86 0.49 7.41 -6.48
C TYR A 86 0.99 7.85 -7.87
N VAL A 87 1.96 7.14 -8.43
CA VAL A 87 2.50 7.44 -9.78
C VAL A 87 1.39 7.42 -10.83
N GLN A 88 0.49 6.43 -10.77
CA GLN A 88 -0.65 6.35 -11.68
C GLN A 88 -1.64 7.50 -11.48
N ALA A 89 -1.94 7.87 -10.24
CA ALA A 89 -2.82 9.01 -9.95
C ALA A 89 -2.22 10.34 -10.43
N ASN A 90 -0.92 10.55 -10.18
CA ASN A 90 -0.19 11.73 -10.64
C ASN A 90 -0.15 11.82 -12.18
N LYS A 91 0.00 10.70 -12.86
CA LYS A 91 -0.04 10.64 -14.32
C LYS A 91 -1.41 11.06 -14.88
N LYS A 92 -2.50 10.65 -14.21
CA LYS A 92 -3.87 11.05 -14.58
C LYS A 92 -4.15 12.51 -14.28
N ASN A 93 -3.65 13.00 -13.15
CA ASN A 93 -3.79 14.38 -12.71
C ASN A 93 -2.51 14.84 -12.00
N PRO A 94 -1.66 15.66 -12.67
CA PRO A 94 -0.40 16.14 -12.11
C PRO A 94 -0.54 16.98 -10.82
N LYS A 95 -1.77 17.38 -10.46
CA LYS A 95 -2.06 18.07 -9.20
C LYS A 95 -2.27 17.12 -8.02
N VAL A 96 -2.25 15.81 -8.26
CA VAL A 96 -2.16 14.82 -7.19
C VAL A 96 -0.68 14.68 -6.82
N LEU A 97 -0.33 15.12 -5.60
CA LEU A 97 1.05 15.16 -5.14
C LEU A 97 1.21 14.49 -3.77
N ALA A 98 2.30 13.75 -3.63
CA ALA A 98 2.72 13.16 -2.37
C ALA A 98 3.07 14.27 -1.37
N ALA A 99 2.63 14.13 -0.12
CA ALA A 99 2.83 15.15 0.91
C ALA A 99 3.66 14.64 2.09
N PHE A 100 3.33 13.49 2.63
CA PHE A 100 4.07 12.90 3.76
C PHE A 100 3.93 11.38 3.75
N THR A 101 4.82 10.72 4.49
CA THR A 101 4.84 9.27 4.64
C THR A 101 5.36 8.91 6.03
N ASN A 102 5.18 7.67 6.45
CA ASN A 102 5.76 7.21 7.71
C ASN A 102 7.27 7.06 7.59
N SER A 103 7.97 7.55 8.61
CA SER A 103 9.43 7.59 8.67
C SER A 103 10.05 6.21 8.89
N ASP A 104 11.38 6.16 8.78
CA ASP A 104 12.19 5.09 9.35
C ASP A 104 12.26 5.21 10.89
N GLU A 105 13.00 4.29 11.52
CA GLU A 105 13.18 4.29 12.98
C GLU A 105 13.97 5.48 13.52
N ASP A 106 14.69 6.20 12.66
CA ASP A 106 15.44 7.40 13.02
C ASP A 106 14.63 8.69 12.82
N GLY A 107 13.43 8.60 12.32
CA GLY A 107 12.53 9.73 12.07
C GLY A 107 12.74 10.41 10.72
N GLY A 108 13.42 9.77 9.77
CA GLY A 108 13.75 10.31 8.46
C GLY A 108 13.18 9.48 7.30
N LEU A 109 13.52 9.89 6.07
CA LEU A 109 13.11 9.21 4.84
C LEU A 109 14.08 8.14 4.37
N GLU A 110 15.37 8.23 4.67
CA GLU A 110 16.41 7.40 4.05
C GLU A 110 16.17 5.91 4.18
N GLY A 111 15.75 5.45 5.36
CA GLY A 111 15.43 4.06 5.63
C GLY A 111 13.94 3.74 5.61
N ALA A 112 13.10 4.68 5.19
CA ALA A 112 11.65 4.53 5.17
C ALA A 112 11.23 3.58 4.05
N CYS A 113 11.11 2.31 4.37
CA CYS A 113 10.74 1.27 3.42
C CYS A 113 9.87 0.20 4.07
N TYR A 114 9.18 -0.54 3.24
CA TYR A 114 8.54 -1.81 3.56
C TYR A 114 9.01 -2.85 2.54
N TYR A 115 8.52 -4.06 2.59
CA TYR A 115 9.07 -5.13 1.77
C TYR A 115 8.05 -5.81 0.90
N SER A 116 8.41 -6.00 -0.36
CA SER A 116 7.72 -6.89 -1.30
C SER A 116 8.33 -8.28 -1.19
N ARG A 117 7.47 -9.29 -1.03
CA ARG A 117 7.88 -10.68 -0.90
C ARG A 117 7.32 -11.50 -2.05
N ILE A 118 8.13 -12.43 -2.58
CA ILE A 118 7.63 -13.55 -3.37
C ILE A 118 7.76 -14.78 -2.49
N CYS A 119 6.66 -15.51 -2.32
CA CYS A 119 6.55 -16.62 -1.38
C CYS A 119 5.99 -17.86 -2.02
N VAL A 120 6.34 -19.01 -1.47
CA VAL A 120 5.83 -20.33 -1.83
C VAL A 120 5.39 -21.06 -0.56
N ARG A 121 4.48 -22.04 -0.68
CA ARG A 121 4.14 -22.86 0.49
C ARG A 121 5.37 -23.58 1.01
N LYS A 122 5.47 -23.72 2.33
CA LYS A 122 6.63 -24.37 2.95
C LYS A 122 6.86 -25.80 2.45
N GLU A 123 5.79 -26.57 2.28
CA GLU A 123 5.87 -27.94 1.76
C GLU A 123 6.46 -28.04 0.36
N ASP A 124 6.40 -26.98 -0.43
CA ASP A 124 6.91 -26.93 -1.80
C ASP A 124 8.25 -26.20 -1.92
N ALA A 125 8.79 -25.67 -0.81
CA ALA A 125 9.95 -24.78 -0.82
C ALA A 125 11.20 -25.44 -1.45
N ASP A 126 11.37 -26.74 -1.31
CA ASP A 126 12.52 -27.47 -1.88
C ASP A 126 12.61 -27.36 -3.41
N GLN A 127 11.49 -27.15 -4.10
CA GLN A 127 11.45 -26.94 -5.55
C GLN A 127 12.13 -25.61 -5.97
N TYR A 128 12.32 -24.68 -5.04
CA TYR A 128 12.83 -23.34 -5.30
C TYR A 128 14.19 -23.08 -4.68
N LYS A 129 14.86 -24.14 -4.23
CA LYS A 129 16.24 -24.05 -3.71
C LYS A 129 17.21 -23.62 -4.80
N SER A 130 18.14 -22.74 -4.43
CA SER A 130 19.21 -22.26 -5.29
C SER A 130 20.45 -22.05 -4.43
N GLY A 131 21.49 -22.86 -4.65
CA GLY A 131 22.65 -22.86 -3.78
C GLY A 131 22.28 -23.22 -2.34
N SER A 132 22.70 -22.39 -1.39
CA SER A 132 22.37 -22.56 0.05
C SER A 132 21.05 -21.89 0.45
N GLY A 133 20.37 -21.22 -0.47
CA GLY A 133 19.14 -20.49 -0.22
C GLY A 133 18.04 -20.81 -1.22
N TYR A 134 17.29 -19.78 -1.57
CA TYR A 134 16.18 -19.86 -2.50
C TYR A 134 16.28 -18.78 -3.57
N SER A 135 15.59 -18.97 -4.69
CA SER A 135 15.46 -17.96 -5.74
C SER A 135 14.17 -18.16 -6.55
N ILE A 136 13.93 -17.23 -7.47
CA ILE A 136 12.78 -17.31 -8.38
C ILE A 136 13.07 -18.10 -9.67
N GLU A 137 14.25 -18.70 -9.82
CA GLU A 137 14.64 -19.34 -11.08
C GLU A 137 13.70 -20.47 -11.54
N ASN A 138 12.94 -21.08 -10.64
CA ASN A 138 12.04 -22.19 -10.96
C ASN A 138 10.55 -21.81 -10.93
N ILE A 139 10.20 -20.52 -10.97
CA ILE A 139 8.79 -20.11 -10.97
C ILE A 139 8.13 -20.16 -12.35
N LYS A 140 8.90 -20.21 -13.42
CA LYS A 140 8.35 -20.28 -14.79
C LYS A 140 7.43 -21.51 -14.94
N GLY A 141 6.27 -21.30 -15.55
CA GLY A 141 5.29 -22.36 -15.76
C GLY A 141 4.43 -22.69 -14.55
N LYS A 142 4.68 -22.07 -13.41
CA LYS A 142 3.85 -22.20 -12.20
C LYS A 142 2.62 -21.30 -12.27
N SER A 143 1.65 -21.53 -11.39
CA SER A 143 0.59 -20.55 -11.14
C SER A 143 1.08 -19.49 -10.17
N PHE A 144 0.68 -18.24 -10.39
CA PHE A 144 1.15 -17.10 -9.60
C PHE A 144 0.00 -16.17 -9.21
N SER A 145 0.02 -15.69 -7.97
CA SER A 145 -0.92 -14.67 -7.50
C SER A 145 -0.21 -13.34 -7.29
N PHE A 146 -0.66 -12.34 -8.02
CA PHE A 146 -0.36 -10.93 -7.76
C PHE A 146 -1.49 -10.29 -6.96
N VAL A 147 -1.33 -9.03 -6.57
CA VAL A 147 -2.37 -8.28 -5.83
C VAL A 147 -3.30 -7.56 -6.79
N SER A 148 -2.77 -6.60 -7.53
CA SER A 148 -3.46 -5.81 -8.56
C SER A 148 -2.40 -5.28 -9.51
N ALA A 149 -2.73 -5.06 -10.77
CA ALA A 149 -1.80 -4.51 -11.76
C ALA A 149 -1.27 -3.12 -11.37
N THR A 150 -1.95 -2.39 -10.48
CA THR A 150 -1.55 -1.09 -9.96
C THR A 150 -0.99 -1.14 -8.54
N SER A 151 -0.80 -2.33 -7.98
CA SER A 151 -0.10 -2.51 -6.70
C SER A 151 1.41 -2.40 -6.88
N THR A 152 2.09 -1.68 -5.99
CA THR A 152 3.53 -1.52 -6.01
C THR A 152 4.23 -2.84 -5.64
N SER A 153 4.07 -3.26 -4.41
CA SER A 153 4.71 -4.46 -3.85
C SER A 153 4.04 -5.75 -4.29
N GLY A 154 2.79 -5.68 -4.76
CA GLY A 154 2.03 -6.83 -5.24
C GLY A 154 2.06 -7.04 -6.75
N PHE A 155 2.67 -6.13 -7.51
CA PHE A 155 2.85 -6.30 -8.96
C PHE A 155 4.07 -5.59 -9.52
N LYS A 156 4.16 -4.26 -9.41
CA LYS A 156 5.21 -3.46 -10.07
C LYS A 156 6.61 -3.94 -9.70
N VAL A 157 6.89 -4.10 -8.43
CA VAL A 157 8.19 -4.53 -7.92
C VAL A 157 8.48 -6.00 -8.28
N PRO A 158 7.61 -6.97 -7.91
CA PRO A 158 7.90 -8.37 -8.23
C PRO A 158 7.93 -8.63 -9.73
N SER A 159 7.05 -8.01 -10.53
CA SER A 159 7.08 -8.18 -11.98
C SER A 159 8.35 -7.62 -12.61
N SER A 160 8.86 -6.48 -12.13
CA SER A 160 10.12 -5.92 -12.58
C SER A 160 11.30 -6.88 -12.31
N GLY A 161 11.32 -7.51 -11.14
CA GLY A 161 12.33 -8.51 -10.80
C GLY A 161 12.26 -9.75 -11.68
N ILE A 162 11.06 -10.24 -11.98
CA ILE A 162 10.83 -11.40 -12.86
C ILE A 162 11.26 -11.07 -14.30
N VAL A 163 10.84 -9.91 -14.81
CA VAL A 163 11.25 -9.45 -16.16
C VAL A 163 12.76 -9.39 -16.28
N SER A 164 13.45 -8.85 -15.29
CA SER A 164 14.91 -8.76 -15.26
C SER A 164 15.58 -10.12 -15.20
N GLU A 165 15.14 -11.00 -14.30
CA GLU A 165 15.74 -12.33 -14.11
C GLU A 165 15.60 -13.21 -15.35
N PHE A 166 14.43 -13.19 -16.00
CA PHE A 166 14.13 -14.07 -17.14
C PHE A 166 14.31 -13.40 -18.50
N GLY A 167 14.74 -12.13 -18.54
CA GLY A 167 14.95 -11.41 -19.80
C GLY A 167 13.68 -11.28 -20.64
N LEU A 168 12.53 -11.01 -20.00
CA LEU A 168 11.26 -10.83 -20.69
C LEU A 168 11.20 -9.45 -21.34
N ASP A 169 10.41 -9.31 -22.41
CA ASP A 169 10.24 -8.04 -23.13
C ASP A 169 9.47 -7.00 -22.28
N SER A 170 8.47 -7.46 -21.54
CA SER A 170 7.70 -6.57 -20.66
C SER A 170 6.95 -7.37 -19.59
N SER A 171 6.43 -6.66 -18.59
CA SER A 171 5.57 -7.24 -17.56
C SER A 171 4.19 -7.66 -18.09
N ASP A 172 3.82 -7.28 -19.31
CA ASP A 172 2.56 -7.71 -19.94
C ASP A 172 2.49 -9.23 -20.08
N GLU A 173 3.63 -9.91 -20.23
CA GLU A 173 3.71 -11.36 -20.28
C GLU A 173 3.29 -12.04 -18.97
N LEU A 174 3.25 -11.29 -17.86
CA LEU A 174 2.93 -11.77 -16.53
C LEU A 174 1.46 -11.53 -16.11
N LEU A 175 0.68 -10.82 -16.95
CA LEU A 175 -0.69 -10.44 -16.60
C LEU A 175 -1.71 -11.57 -16.80
N GLU A 176 -1.39 -12.54 -17.64
CA GLU A 176 -2.31 -13.62 -18.02
C GLU A 176 -1.61 -14.97 -17.96
N GLY A 177 -2.39 -16.01 -17.65
CA GLY A 177 -1.94 -17.40 -17.73
C GLY A 177 -1.72 -17.85 -19.19
N GLY A 178 -0.97 -18.94 -19.34
CA GLY A 178 -0.66 -19.51 -20.64
C GLY A 178 0.47 -18.82 -21.39
N LYS A 179 1.15 -17.85 -20.74
CA LYS A 179 2.36 -17.18 -21.23
C LYS A 179 3.54 -17.61 -20.38
N PHE A 180 4.11 -16.72 -19.55
CA PHE A 180 5.19 -17.08 -18.64
C PHE A 180 4.71 -18.02 -17.52
N PHE A 181 3.58 -17.69 -16.90
CA PHE A 181 2.92 -18.52 -15.89
C PHE A 181 1.82 -19.38 -16.52
N SER A 182 1.56 -20.55 -15.94
CA SER A 182 0.45 -21.40 -16.36
C SER A 182 -0.91 -20.75 -16.08
N GLU A 183 -1.00 -20.04 -14.95
CA GLU A 183 -2.19 -19.33 -14.52
C GLU A 183 -1.76 -18.11 -13.71
N VAL A 184 -2.50 -17.00 -13.82
CA VAL A 184 -2.28 -15.79 -13.04
C VAL A 184 -3.58 -15.41 -12.33
N LEU A 185 -3.46 -15.24 -11.01
CA LEU A 185 -4.54 -14.77 -10.15
C LEU A 185 -4.21 -13.37 -9.64
N PHE A 186 -5.25 -12.59 -9.35
CA PHE A 186 -5.15 -11.32 -8.65
C PHE A 186 -5.96 -11.38 -7.37
N GLY A 187 -5.30 -11.26 -6.23
CA GLY A 187 -5.95 -11.33 -4.92
C GLY A 187 -6.79 -10.11 -4.57
N ASN A 188 -6.62 -8.99 -5.29
CA ASN A 188 -7.24 -7.68 -5.07
C ASN A 188 -6.85 -7.00 -3.75
N SER A 189 -6.10 -7.69 -2.92
CA SER A 189 -5.45 -7.21 -1.70
C SER A 189 -4.23 -8.09 -1.43
N HIS A 190 -3.32 -7.63 -0.58
CA HIS A 190 -2.19 -8.46 -0.16
C HIS A 190 -2.65 -9.69 0.62
N VAL A 191 -3.64 -9.53 1.47
CA VAL A 191 -4.25 -10.64 2.21
C VAL A 191 -4.92 -11.63 1.27
N GLY A 192 -5.58 -11.15 0.21
CA GLY A 192 -6.17 -12.01 -0.83
C GLY A 192 -5.13 -12.86 -1.56
N SER A 193 -3.97 -12.25 -1.88
CA SER A 193 -2.85 -12.98 -2.51
C SER A 193 -2.24 -14.02 -1.56
N LEU A 194 -2.08 -13.68 -0.27
CA LEU A 194 -1.66 -14.62 0.77
C LEU A 194 -2.61 -15.82 0.85
N VAL A 195 -3.91 -15.59 0.86
CA VAL A 195 -4.91 -16.67 0.90
C VAL A 195 -4.85 -17.53 -0.36
N ASN A 196 -4.69 -16.92 -1.54
CA ASN A 196 -4.50 -17.68 -2.80
C ASN A 196 -3.31 -18.64 -2.72
N LEU A 197 -2.21 -18.19 -2.10
CA LEU A 197 -1.04 -19.05 -1.90
C LEU A 197 -1.33 -20.18 -0.92
N LEU A 198 -1.78 -19.85 0.28
CA LEU A 198 -1.91 -20.81 1.37
C LEU A 198 -3.06 -21.81 1.15
N SER A 199 -4.09 -21.43 0.40
CA SER A 199 -5.18 -22.35 0.00
C SER A 199 -4.77 -23.33 -1.09
N GLY A 200 -3.64 -23.09 -1.79
CA GLY A 200 -3.17 -23.91 -2.89
C GLY A 200 -3.68 -23.47 -4.26
N ASP A 201 -4.39 -22.35 -4.36
CA ASP A 201 -4.88 -21.83 -5.64
C ASP A 201 -3.74 -21.29 -6.52
N ALA A 202 -2.65 -20.82 -5.91
CA ALA A 202 -1.45 -20.42 -6.61
C ALA A 202 -0.21 -21.12 -6.02
N ASP A 203 0.76 -21.46 -6.85
CA ASP A 203 2.01 -22.10 -6.44
C ASP A 203 2.97 -21.10 -5.80
N ALA A 204 2.94 -19.87 -6.27
CA ALA A 204 3.73 -18.76 -5.74
C ALA A 204 2.87 -17.50 -5.71
N ALA A 205 3.24 -16.55 -4.86
CA ALA A 205 2.49 -15.30 -4.72
C ALA A 205 3.39 -14.14 -4.33
N ALA A 206 2.98 -12.95 -4.75
CA ALA A 206 3.57 -11.69 -4.30
C ALA A 206 2.62 -10.98 -3.34
N PHE A 207 3.17 -10.51 -2.24
CA PHE A 207 2.48 -9.64 -1.27
C PHE A 207 3.53 -8.93 -0.40
N ASP A 208 3.10 -7.94 0.37
CA ASP A 208 3.99 -7.19 1.24
C ASP A 208 4.02 -7.75 2.67
N ASP A 209 4.83 -7.11 3.52
CA ASP A 209 4.90 -7.43 4.95
C ASP A 209 3.85 -6.66 5.76
N VAL A 210 3.72 -5.36 5.52
CA VAL A 210 2.93 -4.45 6.38
C VAL A 210 1.44 -4.75 6.38
N ASP A 211 0.90 -5.30 5.29
CA ASP A 211 -0.53 -5.60 5.19
C ASP A 211 -0.88 -7.02 5.64
N VAL A 212 0.10 -7.93 5.74
CA VAL A 212 -0.16 -9.34 6.08
C VAL A 212 0.38 -9.78 7.43
N ASP A 213 1.44 -9.14 7.95
CA ASP A 213 2.13 -9.63 9.15
C ASP A 213 1.27 -9.63 10.41
N MET A 214 0.22 -8.82 10.48
CA MET A 214 -0.74 -8.87 11.58
C MET A 214 -1.48 -10.22 11.70
N TYR A 215 -1.52 -11.00 10.63
CA TYR A 215 -2.16 -12.32 10.57
C TYR A 215 -1.16 -13.47 10.73
N LEU A 216 0.11 -13.17 10.89
CA LEU A 216 1.20 -14.15 10.78
C LEU A 216 2.07 -14.20 12.04
N ASP A 217 2.64 -15.39 12.27
CA ASP A 217 3.74 -15.61 13.21
C ASP A 217 5.00 -16.00 12.42
N LEU A 218 6.14 -15.45 12.80
CA LEU A 218 7.44 -15.88 12.28
C LEU A 218 7.81 -17.22 12.95
N VAL A 219 7.98 -18.26 12.15
CA VAL A 219 8.28 -19.62 12.63
C VAL A 219 9.78 -19.88 12.71
N SER A 220 10.52 -19.48 11.65
CA SER A 220 11.97 -19.66 11.58
C SER A 220 12.61 -18.64 10.67
N GLY A 221 13.92 -18.44 10.85
CA GLY A 221 14.68 -17.44 10.12
C GLY A 221 14.50 -16.05 10.71
N GLU A 222 15.07 -15.04 10.05
CA GLU A 222 14.91 -13.65 10.42
C GLU A 222 13.76 -13.01 9.63
N ALA A 223 13.04 -12.10 10.27
CA ALA A 223 11.97 -11.35 9.60
C ALA A 223 12.47 -10.69 8.30
N ASN A 224 11.68 -10.77 7.25
CA ASN A 224 12.00 -10.16 5.95
C ASN A 224 13.37 -10.62 5.39
N SER A 225 13.66 -11.91 5.52
CA SER A 225 14.85 -12.51 4.90
C SER A 225 14.47 -13.68 4.00
N ILE A 226 15.27 -13.93 2.96
CA ILE A 226 15.08 -15.11 2.11
C ILE A 226 15.24 -16.36 2.97
N GLY A 227 14.30 -17.29 2.85
CA GLY A 227 14.26 -18.53 3.65
C GLY A 227 13.45 -18.42 4.93
N ALA A 228 13.04 -17.23 5.35
CA ALA A 228 12.17 -17.07 6.52
C ALA A 228 10.85 -17.80 6.29
N VAL A 229 10.35 -18.46 7.33
CA VAL A 229 9.09 -19.19 7.33
C VAL A 229 8.10 -18.48 8.24
N TYR A 230 6.92 -18.21 7.73
CA TYR A 230 5.79 -17.61 8.46
C TYR A 230 4.61 -18.58 8.47
N LYS A 231 3.79 -18.46 9.49
CA LYS A 231 2.58 -19.26 9.67
C LYS A 231 1.38 -18.33 9.84
N ALA A 232 0.27 -18.63 9.18
CA ALA A 232 -1.00 -17.97 9.49
C ALA A 232 -1.40 -18.31 10.94
N LYS A 233 -1.68 -17.30 11.75
CA LYS A 233 -2.01 -17.46 13.16
C LYS A 233 -3.17 -18.43 13.33
N ASP A 234 -3.13 -19.20 14.41
CA ASP A 234 -4.19 -20.17 14.74
C ASP A 234 -5.53 -19.50 15.07
N ASP A 235 -5.50 -18.22 15.42
CA ASP A 235 -6.66 -17.37 15.69
C ASP A 235 -6.87 -16.26 14.66
N ALA A 236 -6.22 -16.36 13.51
CA ALA A 236 -6.33 -15.35 12.45
C ALA A 236 -7.80 -15.13 12.07
N GLU A 237 -8.17 -13.86 11.93
CA GLU A 237 -9.51 -13.47 11.52
C GLU A 237 -9.68 -13.56 9.99
N ALA A 238 -10.93 -13.48 9.55
CA ALA A 238 -11.25 -13.51 8.13
C ALA A 238 -10.50 -12.41 7.35
N PRO A 239 -10.03 -12.69 6.12
CA PRO A 239 -10.21 -13.92 5.35
C PRO A 239 -9.13 -14.99 5.59
N VAL A 240 -8.19 -14.76 6.49
CA VAL A 240 -7.07 -15.68 6.78
C VAL A 240 -7.52 -16.89 7.63
N ASP A 241 -8.67 -16.81 8.26
CA ASP A 241 -9.27 -17.91 9.03
C ASP A 241 -9.41 -19.22 8.25
N SER A 242 -9.56 -19.13 6.92
CA SER A 242 -9.65 -20.32 6.05
C SER A 242 -8.30 -21.05 5.87
N VAL A 243 -7.20 -20.43 6.24
CA VAL A 243 -5.83 -20.97 6.03
C VAL A 243 -5.00 -20.99 7.32
N ARG A 244 -5.63 -20.92 8.48
CA ARG A 244 -4.95 -20.96 9.79
C ARG A 244 -3.96 -22.13 9.87
N GLY A 245 -2.79 -21.85 10.44
CA GLY A 245 -1.74 -22.84 10.66
C GLY A 245 -0.91 -23.20 9.42
N LYS A 246 -1.29 -22.72 8.24
CA LYS A 246 -0.53 -22.97 7.01
C LYS A 246 0.67 -22.04 6.92
N GLU A 247 1.75 -22.55 6.34
CA GLU A 247 3.04 -21.89 6.34
C GLU A 247 3.54 -21.58 4.92
N PHE A 248 4.31 -20.50 4.80
CA PHE A 248 5.04 -20.16 3.58
C PHE A 248 6.49 -19.83 3.85
N THR A 249 7.30 -19.92 2.81
CA THR A 249 8.72 -19.54 2.80
C THR A 249 8.91 -18.36 1.83
N ILE A 250 9.68 -17.36 2.26
CA ILE A 250 10.10 -16.24 1.39
C ILE A 250 11.21 -16.74 0.46
N ILE A 251 11.04 -16.59 -0.86
CA ILE A 251 12.05 -16.94 -1.87
C ILE A 251 12.66 -15.72 -2.55
N ALA A 252 12.02 -14.57 -2.49
CA ALA A 252 12.57 -13.29 -2.95
C ALA A 252 12.01 -12.16 -2.11
N ILE A 253 12.80 -11.11 -1.94
CA ILE A 253 12.41 -9.95 -1.14
C ILE A 253 13.06 -8.69 -1.71
N THR A 254 12.31 -7.59 -1.71
CA THR A 254 12.76 -6.30 -2.24
C THR A 254 12.23 -5.18 -1.35
N PRO A 255 13.09 -4.24 -0.89
CA PRO A 255 12.62 -3.06 -0.19
C PRO A 255 11.88 -2.13 -1.14
N VAL A 256 10.83 -1.49 -0.63
CA VAL A 256 9.95 -0.57 -1.37
C VAL A 256 9.80 0.70 -0.56
N LEU A 257 9.84 1.86 -1.21
CA LEU A 257 9.59 3.15 -0.55
C LEU A 257 8.23 3.13 0.13
N ASN A 258 8.16 3.70 1.33
CA ASN A 258 6.89 3.77 2.07
C ASN A 258 5.81 4.52 1.30
N SER A 259 4.58 4.08 1.48
CA SER A 259 3.40 4.61 0.82
C SER A 259 3.12 6.07 1.23
N PRO A 260 2.89 6.97 0.27
CA PRO A 260 2.60 8.36 0.59
C PRO A 260 1.14 8.57 0.97
N ILE A 261 0.90 9.54 1.85
CA ILE A 261 -0.37 10.24 1.90
C ILE A 261 -0.25 11.41 0.94
N CYS A 262 -1.19 11.47 0.01
CA CYS A 262 -1.21 12.44 -1.07
C CYS A 262 -2.50 13.26 -1.06
N PHE A 263 -2.43 14.42 -1.69
CA PHE A 263 -3.56 15.34 -1.87
C PHE A 263 -3.81 15.57 -3.36
N ASN A 264 -5.07 15.72 -3.72
CA ASN A 264 -5.43 16.40 -4.95
C ASN A 264 -5.45 17.91 -4.64
N GLU A 265 -4.42 18.63 -5.08
CA GLU A 265 -4.24 20.05 -4.74
C GLU A 265 -5.26 20.98 -5.40
N GLU A 266 -6.02 20.50 -6.40
CA GLU A 266 -7.15 21.23 -6.96
C GLU A 266 -8.44 21.09 -6.10
N ALA A 267 -8.52 20.04 -5.30
CA ALA A 267 -9.73 19.70 -4.55
C ALA A 267 -9.68 20.13 -3.08
N ILE A 268 -8.60 20.74 -2.64
CA ILE A 268 -8.40 21.22 -1.27
C ILE A 268 -7.61 22.53 -1.31
N SER A 269 -7.92 23.46 -0.39
CA SER A 269 -7.18 24.72 -0.28
C SER A 269 -5.76 24.50 0.21
N ASP A 270 -4.87 25.42 -0.16
CA ASP A 270 -3.49 25.42 0.33
C ASP A 270 -3.44 25.56 1.85
N ASP A 271 -4.32 26.36 2.44
CA ASP A 271 -4.41 26.57 3.89
C ASP A 271 -4.76 25.27 4.62
N ASP A 272 -5.84 24.59 4.20
CA ASP A 272 -6.26 23.33 4.80
C ASP A 272 -5.20 22.24 4.63
N ARG A 273 -4.61 22.15 3.44
CA ARG A 273 -3.55 21.19 3.16
C ARG A 273 -2.34 21.42 4.08
N THR A 274 -1.90 22.65 4.21
CA THR A 274 -0.76 22.99 5.09
C THR A 274 -1.06 22.64 6.54
N LYS A 275 -2.26 22.96 7.03
CA LYS A 275 -2.68 22.63 8.39
C LYS A 275 -2.68 21.13 8.64
N ILE A 276 -3.18 20.35 7.68
CA ILE A 276 -3.22 18.89 7.79
C ILE A 276 -1.79 18.32 7.80
N ILE A 277 -0.93 18.73 6.87
CA ILE A 277 0.46 18.26 6.80
C ILE A 277 1.19 18.56 8.11
N ASP A 278 1.10 19.79 8.60
CA ASP A 278 1.81 20.20 9.83
C ASP A 278 1.31 19.44 11.07
N TYR A 279 -0.01 19.21 11.15
CA TYR A 279 -0.59 18.45 12.26
C TYR A 279 -0.17 16.98 12.21
N PHE A 280 -0.23 16.34 11.04
CA PHE A 280 0.16 14.94 10.89
C PHE A 280 1.65 14.71 11.17
N CYS A 281 2.51 15.65 10.81
CA CYS A 281 3.95 15.56 11.07
C CYS A 281 4.33 16.00 12.49
N SER A 282 3.37 16.23 13.38
CA SER A 282 3.61 16.62 14.77
C SER A 282 3.83 15.43 15.70
N ASP A 283 4.41 15.70 16.87
CA ASP A 283 4.59 14.69 17.92
C ASP A 283 3.26 14.15 18.44
N LYS A 284 2.21 14.95 18.40
CA LYS A 284 0.89 14.53 18.85
C LYS A 284 0.36 13.32 18.03
N VAL A 285 0.51 13.36 16.71
CA VAL A 285 0.14 12.24 15.84
C VAL A 285 1.16 11.10 15.98
N ALA A 286 2.45 11.41 16.04
CA ALA A 286 3.49 10.39 16.23
C ALA A 286 3.30 9.56 17.51
N ASN A 287 2.69 10.14 18.54
CA ASN A 287 2.42 9.48 19.82
C ASN A 287 0.98 8.97 19.96
N ASP A 288 0.17 9.12 18.93
CA ASP A 288 -1.19 8.54 18.91
C ASP A 288 -1.10 7.03 18.62
N LYS A 289 -1.40 6.23 19.64
CA LYS A 289 -1.28 4.76 19.57
C LYS A 289 -2.31 4.10 18.65
N ALA A 290 -3.35 4.79 18.25
CA ALA A 290 -4.30 4.29 17.27
C ALA A 290 -3.80 4.50 15.83
N ILE A 291 -2.90 5.46 15.60
CA ILE A 291 -2.28 5.74 14.29
C ILE A 291 -0.97 4.95 14.15
N PHE A 292 -0.07 5.09 15.12
CA PHE A 292 1.18 4.35 15.20
C PHE A 292 1.08 3.32 16.34
N ILE A 293 0.72 2.12 15.99
CA ILE A 293 0.53 1.04 16.96
C ILE A 293 1.86 0.54 17.52
N ASP A 294 1.82 0.02 18.75
CA ASP A 294 2.95 -0.68 19.35
C ASP A 294 3.12 -2.04 18.67
N PRO A 295 4.24 -2.30 17.96
CA PRO A 295 4.46 -3.58 17.29
C PRO A 295 4.60 -4.76 18.25
N GLU A 296 4.87 -4.52 19.55
CA GLU A 296 4.96 -5.57 20.58
C GLU A 296 3.61 -5.91 21.18
N ASP A 297 2.57 -5.10 20.97
CA ASP A 297 1.20 -5.37 21.38
C ASP A 297 0.51 -6.23 20.32
N GLU A 298 0.46 -7.54 20.54
CA GLU A 298 -0.14 -8.50 19.62
C GLU A 298 -1.65 -8.26 19.38
N SER A 299 -2.33 -7.55 20.28
CA SER A 299 -3.75 -7.22 20.14
C SER A 299 -3.98 -5.96 19.31
N ALA A 300 -2.94 -5.13 19.10
CA ALA A 300 -3.06 -3.90 18.36
C ALA A 300 -3.04 -4.17 16.86
N LYS A 301 -3.98 -3.56 16.15
CA LYS A 301 -4.06 -3.56 14.68
C LYS A 301 -4.19 -2.12 14.21
N GLY A 302 -3.38 -1.73 13.26
CA GLY A 302 -3.38 -0.38 12.73
C GLY A 302 -2.64 -0.27 11.41
N LEU A 303 -2.66 0.93 10.86
CA LEU A 303 -2.09 1.22 9.55
C LEU A 303 -0.57 1.44 9.60
N PHE A 304 -0.06 1.90 10.73
CA PHE A 304 1.36 2.22 10.90
C PHE A 304 1.86 1.66 12.23
N GLU A 305 3.17 1.35 12.29
CA GLU A 305 3.82 0.84 13.48
C GLU A 305 4.78 1.88 14.08
N LYS A 306 4.81 1.97 15.40
CA LYS A 306 5.79 2.74 16.16
C LYS A 306 7.05 1.91 16.36
N ASP A 307 7.93 1.91 15.37
CA ASP A 307 9.15 1.09 15.37
C ASP A 307 10.19 1.59 16.37
N SER A 308 10.18 2.88 16.67
CA SER A 308 11.02 3.53 17.69
C SER A 308 10.31 4.77 18.23
N GLU A 309 10.90 5.39 19.26
CA GLU A 309 10.40 6.66 19.78
C GLU A 309 10.41 7.79 18.75
N LYS A 310 11.24 7.67 17.70
CA LYS A 310 11.40 8.68 16.65
C LYS A 310 10.48 8.47 15.45
N THR A 311 9.81 7.33 15.35
CA THR A 311 8.88 7.06 14.26
C THR A 311 7.76 8.10 14.23
N CYS A 312 7.53 8.69 13.06
CA CYS A 312 6.55 9.76 12.84
C CYS A 312 6.18 9.85 11.36
N PHE A 313 5.25 10.72 11.03
CA PHE A 313 5.11 11.14 9.63
C PHE A 313 6.14 12.21 9.32
N VAL A 314 6.74 12.12 8.13
CA VAL A 314 7.72 13.07 7.61
C VAL A 314 7.27 13.54 6.23
N LYS A 315 7.55 14.80 5.91
CA LYS A 315 7.26 15.38 4.59
C LYS A 315 8.04 14.65 3.51
N THR A 316 7.40 14.47 2.38
CA THR A 316 7.99 13.93 1.16
C THR A 316 7.50 14.72 -0.04
N ASP A 317 7.91 14.33 -1.23
CA ASP A 317 7.54 15.00 -2.47
C ASP A 317 7.48 14.02 -3.64
N ASP A 318 7.13 14.52 -4.82
CA ASP A 318 7.06 13.72 -6.03
C ASP A 318 8.41 13.13 -6.43
N ALA A 319 9.49 13.89 -6.27
CA ALA A 319 10.84 13.45 -6.65
C ALA A 319 11.29 12.22 -5.86
N TRP A 320 10.84 12.05 -4.62
CA TRP A 320 11.15 10.88 -3.81
C TRP A 320 10.69 9.57 -4.45
N TYR A 321 9.61 9.62 -5.24
CA TYR A 321 9.02 8.44 -5.87
C TYR A 321 9.51 8.19 -7.31
N GLU A 322 10.46 8.96 -7.81
CA GLU A 322 11.05 8.76 -9.14
C GLU A 322 11.61 7.35 -9.34
N PRO A 323 12.25 6.70 -8.35
CA PRO A 323 12.68 5.30 -8.52
C PRO A 323 11.55 4.33 -8.88
N ILE A 324 10.33 4.61 -8.45
CA ILE A 324 9.16 3.78 -8.77
C ILE A 324 8.79 3.92 -10.26
N ARG A 325 8.86 5.14 -10.80
CA ARG A 325 8.61 5.39 -12.23
C ARG A 325 9.61 4.65 -13.13
N LYS A 326 10.83 4.46 -12.65
CA LYS A 326 11.92 3.82 -13.41
C LYS A 326 11.89 2.29 -13.36
N LEU A 327 11.06 1.69 -12.52
CA LEU A 327 10.96 0.23 -12.45
C LEU A 327 10.43 -0.35 -13.76
N GLY A 328 11.01 -1.47 -14.20
CA GLY A 328 10.62 -2.14 -15.43
C GLY A 328 11.19 -1.53 -16.71
N GLY A 329 12.08 -0.52 -16.61
CA GLY A 329 12.74 0.11 -17.75
C GLY A 329 11.79 0.88 -18.67
N THR A 330 10.56 1.13 -18.26
CA THR A 330 9.61 1.97 -18.99
C THR A 330 9.58 3.35 -18.34
N ALA A 331 9.97 4.30 -19.11
CA ALA A 331 9.86 5.70 -18.71
C ALA A 331 8.38 6.08 -18.54
#